data_2de50a9c31a4679a2985cb312afcaebf
#
_entry.id   2de50a9c31a4679a2985cb312afcaebf
#
_cell.length_a   1.000
_cell.length_b   1.000
_cell.length_c   1.000
_cell.angle_alpha   90.00
_cell.angle_beta   90.00
_cell.angle_gamma   90.00
#
_symmetry.space_group_name_H-M   'P 1'
#
loop_
_entity.id
_entity.type
_entity.pdbx_description
1 polymer ?
#
loop_
_entity_poly.entity_id
_entity_poly.type
_entity_poly.pdbx_seq_one_letter_code
_entity_poly.pdbx_strand_id
1 'polypeptide(L)'
;YFVSYYDYYQPEAYVPSTDTYIEKDSSINDEIDKLRHSATAALIERKDVIVVSSVSCIYGIGSKNDYAKMMISLRPGMEIDRDEVVRRLIDIQYVRNELDFKRGSFRVRGDVLEVVPVSSFEDAIHIEFFGDEIDRIMQVDVLTGEIKASLNFAIIFPASHYVVPQEQIERAVKTIKEELDERVEYFKENDQLLEAQRISERTNFDIEMLKETGFCSGIENYSRHLTGLEPG
;
A
#
# COMPACT_ATOMS: atom_id res chain seq x y z
N TYR A 1 16.64 -4.07 -15.16
CA TYR A 1 15.73 -3.42 -16.10
C TYR A 1 15.43 -2.01 -15.57
N PHE A 2 15.76 -1.00 -16.37
CA PHE A 2 15.61 0.41 -15.97
C PHE A 2 14.41 1.03 -16.71
N VAL A 3 13.31 1.22 -16.00
CA VAL A 3 12.06 1.81 -16.52
C VAL A 3 11.50 2.84 -15.58
N SER A 4 10.72 3.75 -16.11
CA SER A 4 9.92 4.69 -15.31
C SER A 4 8.74 3.97 -14.66
N TYR A 5 8.42 4.34 -13.43
CA TYR A 5 7.26 3.81 -12.71
C TYR A 5 5.93 4.34 -13.27
N TYR A 6 5.97 5.56 -13.78
CA TYR A 6 4.81 6.22 -14.33
C TYR A 6 4.85 6.21 -15.86
N ASP A 7 3.73 5.89 -16.50
CA ASP A 7 3.52 6.14 -17.92
C ASP A 7 3.37 7.64 -18.19
N TYR A 8 2.74 8.33 -17.26
CA TYR A 8 2.57 9.77 -17.27
C TYR A 8 2.71 10.32 -15.84
N TYR A 9 3.39 11.46 -15.72
CA TYR A 9 3.56 12.14 -14.43
C TYR A 9 3.54 13.66 -14.61
N GLN A 10 2.59 14.32 -13.96
CA GLN A 10 2.52 15.76 -13.81
C GLN A 10 2.57 16.09 -12.32
N PRO A 11 3.62 16.80 -11.86
CA PRO A 11 3.68 17.23 -10.47
C PRO A 11 2.59 18.24 -10.15
N GLU A 12 2.16 18.29 -8.92
CA GLU A 12 1.32 19.37 -8.44
C GLU A 12 2.06 20.71 -8.47
N ALA A 13 1.34 21.77 -8.76
CA ALA A 13 1.86 23.13 -8.74
C ALA A 13 0.78 24.12 -8.33
N TYR A 14 1.18 25.13 -7.56
CA TYR A 14 0.31 26.24 -7.20
C TYR A 14 0.90 27.56 -7.69
N VAL A 15 0.10 28.34 -8.43
CA VAL A 15 0.49 29.64 -8.96
C VAL A 15 -0.28 30.72 -8.18
N PRO A 16 0.35 31.34 -7.16
CA PRO A 16 -0.33 32.31 -6.29
C PRO A 16 -0.90 33.52 -7.02
N SER A 17 -0.21 33.98 -8.07
CA SER A 17 -0.62 35.16 -8.85
C SER A 17 -1.96 35.02 -9.57
N THR A 18 -2.38 33.79 -9.86
CA THR A 18 -3.65 33.48 -10.57
C THR A 18 -4.60 32.61 -9.74
N ASP A 19 -4.22 32.32 -8.48
CA ASP A 19 -4.92 31.34 -7.62
C ASP A 19 -5.23 30.03 -8.37
N THR A 20 -4.26 29.58 -9.17
CA THR A 20 -4.42 28.36 -9.98
C THR A 20 -3.69 27.21 -9.30
N TYR A 21 -4.44 26.19 -8.93
CA TYR A 21 -3.88 24.93 -8.44
C TYR A 21 -3.93 23.88 -9.56
N ILE A 22 -2.78 23.33 -9.87
CA ILE A 22 -2.62 22.22 -10.82
C ILE A 22 -2.45 20.96 -9.98
N GLU A 23 -3.42 20.07 -10.04
CA GLU A 23 -3.36 18.82 -9.31
C GLU A 23 -2.27 17.90 -9.87
N LYS A 24 -1.67 17.10 -8.98
CA LYS A 24 -0.81 15.99 -9.39
C LYS A 24 -1.63 15.03 -10.24
N ASP A 25 -1.15 14.76 -11.44
CA ASP A 25 -1.73 13.74 -12.32
C ASP A 25 -0.67 12.70 -12.66
N SER A 26 -0.98 11.43 -12.49
CA SER A 26 -0.03 10.36 -12.75
C SER A 26 -0.75 9.08 -13.13
N SER A 27 -0.22 8.38 -14.12
CA SER A 27 -0.65 7.04 -14.53
C SER A 27 0.44 6.04 -14.20
N ILE A 28 0.14 5.13 -13.29
CA ILE A 28 1.03 4.03 -12.91
C ILE A 28 0.90 2.92 -13.95
N ASN A 29 2.03 2.39 -14.40
CA ASN A 29 2.05 1.21 -15.25
C ASN A 29 1.88 -0.04 -14.39
N ASP A 30 0.75 -0.73 -14.53
CA ASP A 30 0.40 -1.91 -13.72
C ASP A 30 1.40 -3.06 -13.87
N GLU A 31 2.00 -3.23 -15.06
CA GLU A 31 2.97 -4.29 -15.30
C GLU A 31 4.31 -3.99 -14.58
N ILE A 32 4.74 -2.74 -14.62
CA ILE A 32 5.93 -2.28 -13.88
C ILE A 32 5.69 -2.36 -12.37
N ASP A 33 4.50 -1.99 -11.91
CA ASP A 33 4.14 -2.10 -10.49
C ASP A 33 4.18 -3.55 -10.02
N LYS A 34 3.62 -4.49 -10.79
CA LYS A 34 3.73 -5.93 -10.51
C LYS A 34 5.19 -6.38 -10.39
N LEU A 35 6.04 -5.96 -11.33
CA LEU A 35 7.47 -6.31 -11.30
C LEU A 35 8.18 -5.76 -10.08
N ARG A 36 7.80 -4.56 -9.62
CA ARG A 36 8.34 -3.96 -8.38
C ARG A 36 7.92 -4.78 -7.15
N HIS A 37 6.65 -5.18 -7.06
CA HIS A 37 6.17 -6.06 -5.99
C HIS A 37 6.86 -7.42 -6.02
N SER A 38 7.06 -8.00 -7.20
CA SER A 38 7.81 -9.25 -7.37
C SER A 38 9.26 -9.12 -6.91
N ALA A 39 9.92 -7.99 -7.22
CA ALA A 39 11.27 -7.73 -6.77
C ALA A 39 11.35 -7.60 -5.24
N THR A 40 10.39 -6.92 -4.62
CA THR A 40 10.31 -6.79 -3.15
C THR A 40 10.06 -8.14 -2.48
N ALA A 41 9.16 -8.96 -3.01
CA ALA A 41 8.92 -10.32 -2.54
C ALA A 41 10.19 -11.17 -2.62
N ALA A 42 10.87 -11.15 -3.77
CA ALA A 42 12.12 -11.88 -3.97
C ALA A 42 13.23 -11.48 -2.98
N LEU A 43 13.35 -10.19 -2.61
CA LEU A 43 14.31 -9.72 -1.60
C LEU A 43 14.04 -10.29 -0.20
N ILE A 44 12.80 -10.63 0.10
CA ILE A 44 12.41 -11.18 1.40
C ILE A 44 12.53 -12.70 1.41
N GLU A 45 12.10 -13.36 0.33
CA GLU A 45 12.05 -14.82 0.21
C GLU A 45 13.42 -15.45 -0.13
N ARG A 46 14.28 -14.71 -0.82
CA ARG A 46 15.53 -15.22 -1.38
C ARG A 46 16.74 -14.47 -0.81
N LYS A 47 17.90 -15.12 -0.83
CA LYS A 47 19.19 -14.56 -0.40
C LYS A 47 20.13 -14.20 -1.57
N ASP A 48 19.76 -14.56 -2.79
CA ASP A 48 20.54 -14.42 -4.00
C ASP A 48 20.01 -13.32 -4.93
N VAL A 49 19.45 -12.25 -4.35
CA VAL A 49 18.81 -11.16 -5.08
C VAL A 49 19.57 -9.85 -4.87
N ILE A 50 19.83 -9.15 -5.96
CA ILE A 50 20.38 -7.78 -5.98
C ILE A 50 19.41 -6.92 -6.77
N VAL A 51 18.95 -5.81 -6.15
CA VAL A 51 18.08 -4.83 -6.81
C VAL A 51 18.90 -3.58 -7.14
N VAL A 52 18.80 -3.14 -8.39
CA VAL A 52 19.33 -1.86 -8.85
C VAL A 52 18.16 -0.93 -9.14
N SER A 53 18.13 0.21 -8.48
CA SER A 53 17.02 1.15 -8.56
C SER A 53 17.50 2.60 -8.61
N SER A 54 16.61 3.53 -8.91
CA SER A 54 16.91 4.97 -8.87
C SER A 54 17.03 5.46 -7.42
N VAL A 55 17.59 6.67 -7.24
CA VAL A 55 17.72 7.31 -5.92
C VAL A 55 16.38 7.51 -5.20
N SER A 56 15.29 7.59 -5.92
CA SER A 56 13.95 7.73 -5.34
C SER A 56 13.54 6.55 -4.43
N CYS A 57 14.20 5.40 -4.53
CA CYS A 57 13.95 4.27 -3.63
C CYS A 57 14.37 4.52 -2.17
N ILE A 58 15.21 5.55 -1.89
CA ILE A 58 15.60 5.91 -0.52
C ILE A 58 14.45 6.60 0.24
N TYR A 59 13.49 7.18 -0.47
CA TYR A 59 12.30 7.79 0.11
C TYR A 59 11.25 6.69 0.39
N GLY A 60 11.58 5.80 1.33
CA GLY A 60 10.68 4.73 1.74
C GLY A 60 9.65 5.20 2.76
N ILE A 61 8.53 4.50 2.80
CA ILE A 61 7.48 4.72 3.80
C ILE A 61 7.39 3.50 4.70
N GLY A 62 8.33 3.35 5.57
CA GLY A 62 8.37 2.25 6.52
C GLY A 62 9.67 1.46 6.52
N SER A 63 9.88 0.73 7.61
CA SER A 63 11.04 -0.12 7.74
C SER A 63 10.81 -1.48 7.05
N LYS A 64 11.91 -2.13 6.63
CA LYS A 64 11.86 -3.53 6.15
C LYS A 64 11.17 -4.46 7.17
N ASN A 65 11.39 -4.20 8.46
CA ASN A 65 10.82 -5.01 9.53
C ASN A 65 9.30 -4.82 9.64
N ASP A 66 8.80 -3.61 9.43
CA ASP A 66 7.36 -3.34 9.48
C ASP A 66 6.66 -3.97 8.28
N TYR A 67 7.23 -3.85 7.08
CA TYR A 67 6.71 -4.53 5.89
C TYR A 67 6.67 -6.06 6.08
N ALA A 68 7.72 -6.64 6.66
CA ALA A 68 7.77 -8.07 6.96
C ALA A 68 6.74 -8.52 8.00
N LYS A 69 6.43 -7.69 9.01
CA LYS A 69 5.38 -7.98 10.01
C LYS A 69 3.97 -7.97 9.42
N MET A 70 3.76 -7.22 8.34
CA MET A 70 2.47 -7.11 7.68
C MET A 70 2.20 -8.23 6.68
N MET A 71 3.18 -9.08 6.37
CA MET A 71 2.96 -10.26 5.54
C MET A 71 2.02 -11.25 6.23
N ILE A 72 1.14 -11.87 5.46
CA ILE A 72 0.26 -12.94 5.94
C ILE A 72 0.86 -14.27 5.50
N SER A 73 1.31 -15.07 6.46
CA SER A 73 1.82 -16.41 6.21
C SER A 73 0.79 -17.43 6.63
N LEU A 74 0.39 -18.30 5.72
CA LEU A 74 -0.64 -19.31 5.89
C LEU A 74 -0.11 -20.71 5.53
N ARG A 75 -0.61 -21.72 6.20
CA ARG A 75 -0.28 -23.12 5.92
C ARG A 75 -1.46 -24.05 6.25
N PRO A 76 -1.63 -25.16 5.54
CA PRO A 76 -2.60 -26.18 5.92
C PRO A 76 -2.42 -26.64 7.37
N GLY A 77 -3.52 -26.87 8.08
CA GLY A 77 -3.53 -27.23 9.50
C GLY A 77 -3.30 -26.05 10.46
N MET A 78 -3.30 -24.81 9.96
CA MET A 78 -3.20 -23.63 10.81
C MET A 78 -4.58 -23.28 11.37
N GLU A 79 -4.67 -23.19 12.70
CA GLU A 79 -5.86 -22.70 13.39
C GLU A 79 -5.93 -21.17 13.26
N ILE A 80 -6.83 -20.69 12.44
CA ILE A 80 -7.11 -19.28 12.20
C ILE A 80 -8.50 -19.11 11.57
N ASP A 81 -9.29 -18.20 12.10
CA ASP A 81 -10.61 -17.85 11.54
C ASP A 81 -10.43 -17.17 10.16
N ARG A 82 -11.27 -17.57 9.21
CA ARG A 82 -11.34 -16.97 7.88
C ARG A 82 -11.51 -15.44 7.95
N ASP A 83 -12.38 -14.94 8.81
CA ASP A 83 -12.68 -13.52 8.93
C ASP A 83 -11.51 -12.74 9.57
N GLU A 84 -10.65 -13.40 10.34
CA GLU A 84 -9.39 -12.83 10.78
C GLU A 84 -8.43 -12.63 9.59
N VAL A 85 -8.31 -13.64 8.72
CA VAL A 85 -7.50 -13.52 7.51
C VAL A 85 -8.04 -12.40 6.60
N VAL A 86 -9.36 -12.29 6.46
CA VAL A 86 -10.01 -11.22 5.70
C VAL A 86 -9.69 -9.83 6.28
N ARG A 87 -9.75 -9.66 7.60
CA ARG A 87 -9.36 -8.39 8.25
C ARG A 87 -7.91 -8.04 7.96
N ARG A 88 -6.99 -9.00 8.11
CA ARG A 88 -5.58 -8.81 7.80
C ARG A 88 -5.33 -8.46 6.33
N LEU A 89 -6.10 -9.01 5.39
CA LEU A 89 -6.02 -8.64 3.97
C LEU A 89 -6.42 -7.17 3.75
N ILE A 90 -7.47 -6.70 4.43
CA ILE A 90 -7.88 -5.29 4.37
C ILE A 90 -6.80 -4.39 4.96
N ASP A 91 -6.22 -4.76 6.11
CA ASP A 91 -5.14 -4.01 6.75
C ASP A 91 -3.91 -3.86 5.86
N ILE A 92 -3.64 -4.84 5.00
CA ILE A 92 -2.54 -4.79 4.01
C ILE A 92 -3.01 -4.30 2.63
N GLN A 93 -4.15 -3.59 2.57
CA GLN A 93 -4.66 -2.85 1.41
C GLN A 93 -5.19 -3.73 0.25
N TYR A 94 -5.56 -4.99 0.48
CA TYR A 94 -6.31 -5.76 -0.50
C TYR A 94 -7.76 -5.31 -0.53
N VAL A 95 -8.34 -5.28 -1.72
CA VAL A 95 -9.72 -4.86 -1.95
C VAL A 95 -10.61 -6.08 -2.14
N ARG A 96 -11.71 -6.17 -1.40
CA ARG A 96 -12.72 -7.19 -1.65
C ARG A 96 -13.46 -6.90 -2.96
N ASN A 97 -13.38 -7.82 -3.91
CA ASN A 97 -14.04 -7.67 -5.20
C ASN A 97 -14.50 -9.03 -5.74
N GLU A 98 -15.81 -9.21 -5.84
CA GLU A 98 -16.42 -10.45 -6.32
C GLU A 98 -16.58 -10.47 -7.86
N LEU A 99 -16.62 -9.29 -8.49
CA LEU A 99 -16.92 -9.15 -9.92
C LEU A 99 -15.64 -8.98 -10.76
N ASP A 100 -14.74 -8.10 -10.33
CA ASP A 100 -13.49 -7.82 -11.00
C ASP A 100 -12.33 -8.39 -10.16
N PHE A 101 -12.15 -9.72 -10.27
CA PHE A 101 -11.17 -10.47 -9.49
C PHE A 101 -9.80 -10.37 -10.14
N LYS A 102 -9.04 -9.37 -9.70
CA LYS A 102 -7.74 -9.01 -10.27
C LYS A 102 -6.66 -8.85 -9.20
N ARG A 103 -5.45 -8.57 -9.63
CA ARG A 103 -4.29 -8.30 -8.79
C ARG A 103 -4.61 -7.35 -7.63
N GLY A 104 -4.22 -7.69 -6.41
CA GLY A 104 -4.49 -6.90 -5.21
C GLY A 104 -5.93 -7.00 -4.71
N SER A 105 -6.72 -7.97 -5.21
CA SER A 105 -8.06 -8.21 -4.72
C SER A 105 -8.22 -9.59 -4.09
N PHE A 106 -9.25 -9.73 -3.28
CA PHE A 106 -9.70 -11.01 -2.74
C PHE A 106 -11.22 -11.16 -2.85
N ARG A 107 -11.69 -12.39 -2.81
CA ARG A 107 -13.13 -12.73 -2.75
C ARG A 107 -13.37 -13.86 -1.77
N VAL A 108 -14.59 -13.92 -1.22
CA VAL A 108 -14.99 -14.93 -0.24
C VAL A 108 -16.26 -15.63 -0.72
N ARG A 109 -16.24 -16.95 -0.82
CA ARG A 109 -17.37 -17.77 -1.22
C ARG A 109 -17.54 -18.95 -0.26
N GLY A 110 -18.48 -18.85 0.69
CA GLY A 110 -18.63 -19.85 1.75
C GLY A 110 -17.35 -19.96 2.58
N ASP A 111 -16.81 -21.16 2.69
CA ASP A 111 -15.59 -21.45 3.44
C ASP A 111 -14.31 -21.32 2.60
N VAL A 112 -14.42 -20.66 1.43
CA VAL A 112 -13.30 -20.42 0.52
C VAL A 112 -12.94 -18.96 0.48
N LEU A 113 -11.65 -18.67 0.63
CA LEU A 113 -11.04 -17.37 0.41
C LEU A 113 -10.07 -17.47 -0.77
N GLU A 114 -10.24 -16.61 -1.77
CA GLU A 114 -9.33 -16.51 -2.90
C GLU A 114 -8.69 -15.14 -2.94
N VAL A 115 -7.38 -15.11 -3.16
CA VAL A 115 -6.57 -13.87 -3.18
C VAL A 115 -5.72 -13.85 -4.44
N VAL A 116 -5.77 -12.75 -5.22
CA VAL A 116 -4.83 -12.53 -6.32
C VAL A 116 -3.66 -11.70 -5.81
N PRO A 117 -2.47 -12.30 -5.63
CA PRO A 117 -1.31 -11.59 -5.13
C PRO A 117 -0.93 -10.40 -6.03
N VAL A 118 -0.40 -9.34 -5.42
CA VAL A 118 0.06 -8.15 -6.18
C VAL A 118 1.22 -8.43 -7.13
N SER A 119 1.91 -9.52 -6.94
CA SER A 119 2.99 -10.01 -7.80
C SER A 119 2.51 -10.87 -8.98
N SER A 120 1.19 -11.15 -9.09
CA SER A 120 0.63 -12.00 -10.15
C SER A 120 -0.56 -11.36 -10.85
N PHE A 121 -0.77 -11.71 -12.12
CA PHE A 121 -2.01 -11.43 -12.86
C PHE A 121 -2.82 -12.70 -13.15
N GLU A 122 -2.17 -13.83 -13.19
CA GLU A 122 -2.73 -15.08 -13.73
C GLU A 122 -3.08 -16.07 -12.62
N ASP A 123 -2.44 -15.95 -11.46
CA ASP A 123 -2.57 -16.90 -10.38
C ASP A 123 -3.25 -16.30 -9.15
N ALA A 124 -4.18 -17.05 -8.59
CA ALA A 124 -4.75 -16.78 -7.29
C ALA A 124 -4.35 -17.85 -6.27
N ILE A 125 -4.27 -17.45 -5.02
CA ILE A 125 -4.16 -18.35 -3.87
C ILE A 125 -5.58 -18.68 -3.43
N HIS A 126 -5.95 -19.95 -3.54
CA HIS A 126 -7.22 -20.51 -3.13
C HIS A 126 -7.05 -21.21 -1.79
N ILE A 127 -7.78 -20.78 -0.77
CA ILE A 127 -7.65 -21.24 0.61
C ILE A 127 -9.03 -21.79 1.03
N GLU A 128 -9.06 -23.07 1.38
CA GLU A 128 -10.24 -23.74 1.91
C GLU A 128 -10.14 -23.83 3.43
N PHE A 129 -11.23 -23.43 4.11
CA PHE A 129 -11.34 -23.53 5.56
C PHE A 129 -12.30 -24.66 5.95
N PHE A 130 -11.99 -25.33 7.05
CA PHE A 130 -12.90 -26.23 7.73
C PHE A 130 -13.06 -25.78 9.19
N GLY A 131 -14.16 -25.05 9.46
CA GLY A 131 -14.31 -24.31 10.70
C GLY A 131 -13.22 -23.24 10.83
N ASP A 132 -12.49 -23.23 11.93
CA ASP A 132 -11.42 -22.29 12.24
C ASP A 132 -10.02 -22.83 11.87
N GLU A 133 -9.95 -23.77 10.92
CA GLU A 133 -8.69 -24.35 10.45
C GLU A 133 -8.58 -24.26 8.94
N ILE A 134 -7.37 -24.00 8.43
CA ILE A 134 -7.06 -24.06 7.00
C ILE A 134 -6.90 -25.53 6.59
N ASP A 135 -7.84 -26.05 5.80
CA ASP A 135 -7.80 -27.42 5.29
C ASP A 135 -6.77 -27.54 4.15
N ARG A 136 -6.89 -26.67 3.13
CA ARG A 136 -6.03 -26.73 1.95
C ARG A 136 -5.70 -25.35 1.40
N ILE A 137 -4.53 -25.26 0.77
CA ILE A 137 -4.11 -24.08 0.01
C ILE A 137 -3.68 -24.54 -1.38
N MET A 138 -4.17 -23.87 -2.42
CA MET A 138 -3.90 -24.22 -3.81
C MET A 138 -3.56 -22.94 -4.61
N GLN A 139 -2.74 -23.09 -5.62
CA GLN A 139 -2.56 -22.11 -6.67
C GLN A 139 -3.53 -22.43 -7.80
N VAL A 140 -4.35 -21.46 -8.17
CA VAL A 140 -5.36 -21.62 -9.23
C VAL A 140 -5.21 -20.52 -10.27
N ASP A 141 -5.58 -20.85 -11.51
CA ASP A 141 -5.67 -19.84 -12.56
C ASP A 141 -6.87 -18.91 -12.32
N VAL A 142 -6.65 -17.60 -12.41
CA VAL A 142 -7.68 -16.57 -12.12
C VAL A 142 -8.85 -16.64 -13.09
N LEU A 143 -8.60 -16.97 -14.37
CA LEU A 143 -9.62 -16.97 -15.42
C LEU A 143 -10.40 -18.29 -15.48
N THR A 144 -9.67 -19.41 -15.43
CA THR A 144 -10.26 -20.74 -15.62
C THR A 144 -10.64 -21.42 -14.32
N GLY A 145 -10.03 -21.03 -13.19
CA GLY A 145 -10.16 -21.73 -11.91
C GLY A 145 -9.42 -23.06 -11.85
N GLU A 146 -8.60 -23.38 -12.85
CA GLU A 146 -7.82 -24.61 -12.90
C GLU A 146 -6.77 -24.65 -11.78
N ILE A 147 -6.71 -25.77 -11.07
CA ILE A 147 -5.72 -25.98 -10.00
C ILE A 147 -4.36 -26.25 -10.67
N LYS A 148 -3.40 -25.34 -10.45
CA LYS A 148 -2.03 -25.46 -10.97
C LYS A 148 -1.11 -26.23 -10.00
N ALA A 149 -1.29 -26.01 -8.70
CA ALA A 149 -0.48 -26.67 -7.67
C ALA A 149 -1.19 -26.71 -6.32
N SER A 150 -0.85 -27.69 -5.49
CA SER A 150 -1.16 -27.70 -4.06
C SER A 150 0.02 -27.07 -3.30
N LEU A 151 -0.27 -26.17 -2.36
CA LEU A 151 0.73 -25.42 -1.63
C LEU A 151 0.80 -25.87 -0.16
N ASN A 152 2.02 -26.10 0.34
CA ASN A 152 2.25 -26.39 1.75
C ASN A 152 2.32 -25.13 2.62
N PHE A 153 2.50 -23.98 1.97
CA PHE A 153 2.43 -22.67 2.61
C PHE A 153 2.15 -21.60 1.54
N ALA A 154 1.61 -20.49 1.95
CA ALA A 154 1.45 -19.29 1.12
C ALA A 154 1.87 -18.06 1.91
N ILE A 155 2.53 -17.13 1.24
CA ILE A 155 2.85 -15.81 1.78
C ILE A 155 2.13 -14.78 0.92
N ILE A 156 1.34 -13.93 1.57
CA ILE A 156 0.64 -12.82 0.92
C ILE A 156 1.33 -11.53 1.38
N PHE A 157 1.93 -10.84 0.43
CA PHE A 157 2.60 -9.55 0.66
C PHE A 157 1.59 -8.41 0.61
N PRO A 158 1.86 -7.27 1.28
CA PRO A 158 1.02 -6.09 1.20
C PRO A 158 0.73 -5.65 -0.23
N ALA A 159 -0.50 -5.18 -0.47
CA ALA A 159 -0.95 -4.74 -1.80
C ALA A 159 -0.31 -3.41 -2.25
N SER A 160 0.32 -2.69 -1.35
CA SER A 160 1.04 -1.46 -1.62
C SER A 160 2.39 -1.46 -0.89
N HIS A 161 3.39 -0.80 -1.47
CA HIS A 161 4.66 -0.52 -0.78
C HIS A 161 4.49 0.53 0.34
N TYR A 162 3.36 1.21 0.38
CA TYR A 162 3.03 2.31 1.29
C TYR A 162 2.09 1.90 2.43
N VAL A 163 2.08 0.62 2.77
CA VAL A 163 1.29 0.14 3.90
C VAL A 163 2.02 0.44 5.21
N VAL A 164 1.33 1.12 6.12
CA VAL A 164 1.86 1.58 7.40
C VAL A 164 0.95 1.09 8.52
N PRO A 165 1.50 0.53 9.61
CA PRO A 165 0.70 0.13 10.77
C PRO A 165 -0.11 1.30 11.36
N GLN A 166 -1.33 1.04 11.82
CA GLN A 166 -2.23 2.05 12.35
C GLN A 166 -1.60 2.92 13.45
N GLU A 167 -0.82 2.32 14.35
CA GLU A 167 -0.11 3.06 15.40
C GLU A 167 0.89 4.10 14.86
N GLN A 168 1.51 3.80 13.71
CA GLN A 168 2.41 4.74 13.05
C GLN A 168 1.65 5.86 12.37
N ILE A 169 0.48 5.57 11.79
CA ILE A 169 -0.40 6.58 11.20
C ILE A 169 -0.86 7.57 12.27
N GLU A 170 -1.31 7.09 13.43
CA GLU A 170 -1.75 7.95 14.54
C GLU A 170 -0.63 8.88 15.03
N ARG A 171 0.59 8.35 15.16
CA ARG A 171 1.76 9.15 15.51
C ARG A 171 2.09 10.18 14.42
N ALA A 172 2.10 9.76 13.15
CA ALA A 172 2.38 10.63 12.02
C ALA A 172 1.35 11.77 11.92
N VAL A 173 0.07 11.47 12.06
CA VAL A 173 -1.01 12.49 12.04
C VAL A 173 -0.80 13.56 13.09
N LYS A 174 -0.32 13.19 14.28
CA LYS A 174 -0.02 14.15 15.33
C LYS A 174 1.09 15.11 14.91
N THR A 175 2.20 14.59 14.43
CA THR A 175 3.36 15.40 14.02
C THR A 175 3.10 16.19 12.73
N ILE A 176 2.31 15.66 11.80
CA ILE A 176 1.84 16.40 10.61
C ILE A 176 1.01 17.61 11.03
N LYS A 177 0.12 17.43 12.02
CA LYS A 177 -0.74 18.50 12.50
C LYS A 177 0.06 19.61 13.20
N GLU A 178 1.03 19.24 14.03
CA GLU A 178 1.94 20.17 14.69
C GLU A 178 2.70 21.03 13.65
N GLU A 179 3.28 20.41 12.62
CA GLU A 179 3.98 21.13 11.55
C GLU A 179 3.03 21.98 10.68
N LEU A 180 1.81 21.50 10.44
CA LEU A 180 0.79 22.28 9.72
C LEU A 180 0.45 23.57 10.46
N ASP A 181 0.21 23.49 11.78
CA ASP A 181 -0.16 24.65 12.60
C ASP A 181 0.96 25.71 12.59
N GLU A 182 2.22 25.28 12.74
CA GLU A 182 3.40 26.17 12.64
C GLU A 182 3.49 26.82 11.25
N ARG A 183 3.24 26.04 10.20
CA ARG A 183 3.36 26.53 8.82
C ARG A 183 2.25 27.50 8.44
N VAL A 184 1.03 27.23 8.91
CA VAL A 184 -0.13 28.13 8.71
C VAL A 184 0.10 29.47 9.42
N GLU A 185 0.64 29.44 10.65
CA GLU A 185 0.99 30.66 11.38
C GLU A 185 2.05 31.48 10.65
N TYR A 186 3.12 30.82 10.18
CA TYR A 186 4.15 31.45 9.36
C TYR A 186 3.58 32.16 8.13
N PHE A 187 2.68 31.51 7.37
CA PHE A 187 2.08 32.12 6.19
C PHE A 187 1.19 33.32 6.56
N LYS A 188 0.43 33.24 7.65
CA LYS A 188 -0.40 34.37 8.13
C LYS A 188 0.43 35.56 8.56
N GLU A 189 1.55 35.34 9.26
CA GLU A 189 2.48 36.42 9.68
C GLU A 189 3.15 37.13 8.50
N ASN A 190 3.24 36.44 7.36
CA ASN A 190 3.82 36.98 6.13
C ASN A 190 2.77 37.47 5.12
N ASP A 191 1.51 37.69 5.55
CA ASP A 191 0.38 38.12 4.71
C ASP A 191 0.06 37.18 3.51
N GLN A 192 0.46 35.91 3.61
CA GLN A 192 0.23 34.86 2.61
C GLN A 192 -1.03 34.04 2.94
N LEU A 193 -2.18 34.73 2.96
CA LEU A 193 -3.44 34.12 3.43
C LEU A 193 -3.97 32.99 2.55
N LEU A 194 -3.74 33.08 1.22
CA LEU A 194 -4.15 32.05 0.27
C LEU A 194 -3.34 30.78 0.47
N GLU A 195 -2.02 30.92 0.63
CA GLU A 195 -1.12 29.80 0.91
C GLU A 195 -1.47 29.13 2.23
N ALA A 196 -1.77 29.92 3.27
CA ALA A 196 -2.22 29.41 4.57
C ALA A 196 -3.52 28.61 4.44
N GLN A 197 -4.49 29.09 3.68
CA GLN A 197 -5.75 28.39 3.47
C GLN A 197 -5.51 27.09 2.69
N ARG A 198 -4.81 27.15 1.56
CA ARG A 198 -4.58 25.98 0.69
C ARG A 198 -3.82 24.86 1.37
N ILE A 199 -2.73 25.17 2.09
CA ILE A 199 -1.99 24.14 2.81
C ILE A 199 -2.86 23.53 3.92
N SER A 200 -3.65 24.33 4.61
CA SER A 200 -4.56 23.85 5.66
C SER A 200 -5.63 22.91 5.10
N GLU A 201 -6.32 23.29 4.01
CA GLU A 201 -7.35 22.47 3.37
C GLU A 201 -6.77 21.14 2.89
N ARG A 202 -5.64 21.19 2.15
CA ARG A 202 -5.00 20.01 1.58
C ARG A 202 -4.52 19.05 2.66
N THR A 203 -3.76 19.55 3.64
CA THR A 203 -3.18 18.68 4.66
C THR A 203 -4.26 18.08 5.57
N ASN A 204 -5.33 18.81 5.90
CA ASN A 204 -6.43 18.24 6.65
C ASN A 204 -7.16 17.14 5.88
N PHE A 205 -7.39 17.32 4.59
CA PHE A 205 -7.94 16.26 3.73
C PHE A 205 -7.04 15.02 3.71
N ASP A 206 -5.73 15.20 3.52
CA ASP A 206 -4.76 14.10 3.54
C ASP A 206 -4.73 13.37 4.90
N ILE A 207 -4.87 14.10 6.02
CA ILE A 207 -4.99 13.52 7.37
C ILE A 207 -6.25 12.67 7.51
N GLU A 208 -7.38 13.12 6.98
CA GLU A 208 -8.62 12.35 6.99
C GLU A 208 -8.46 11.05 6.18
N MET A 209 -7.91 11.15 4.97
CA MET A 209 -7.64 9.99 4.13
C MET A 209 -6.69 8.99 4.80
N LEU A 210 -5.61 9.46 5.44
CA LEU A 210 -4.68 8.61 6.18
C LEU A 210 -5.36 7.87 7.34
N LYS A 211 -6.29 8.53 8.06
CA LYS A 211 -7.03 7.90 9.17
C LYS A 211 -8.04 6.86 8.70
N GLU A 212 -8.76 7.15 7.63
CA GLU A 212 -9.86 6.31 7.15
C GLU A 212 -9.37 5.11 6.31
N THR A 213 -8.35 5.33 5.48
CA THR A 213 -7.90 4.34 4.50
C THR A 213 -6.46 3.88 4.67
N GLY A 214 -5.69 4.52 5.55
CA GLY A 214 -4.25 4.28 5.68
C GLY A 214 -3.41 4.83 4.52
N PHE A 215 -4.01 5.59 3.61
CA PHE A 215 -3.36 6.11 2.41
C PHE A 215 -3.90 7.50 2.04
N CYS A 216 -3.05 8.34 1.44
CA CYS A 216 -3.47 9.58 0.78
C CYS A 216 -2.66 9.82 -0.51
N SER A 217 -3.18 10.63 -1.41
CA SER A 217 -2.44 11.03 -2.63
C SER A 217 -1.23 11.88 -2.24
N GLY A 218 -0.03 11.48 -2.70
CA GLY A 218 1.22 12.13 -2.31
C GLY A 218 1.72 11.74 -0.91
N ILE A 219 1.38 10.53 -0.45
CA ILE A 219 1.80 10.00 0.86
C ILE A 219 3.32 10.07 1.08
N GLU A 220 4.11 10.04 0.00
CA GLU A 220 5.55 10.22 0.03
C GLU A 220 6.00 11.56 0.64
N ASN A 221 5.16 12.60 0.57
CA ASN A 221 5.41 13.91 1.19
C ASN A 221 5.42 13.83 2.72
N TYR A 222 4.77 12.82 3.27
CA TYR A 222 4.68 12.56 4.71
C TYR A 222 5.66 11.47 5.19
N SER A 223 6.60 11.04 4.34
CA SER A 223 7.51 9.91 4.63
C SER A 223 8.28 10.10 5.94
N ARG A 224 8.73 11.33 6.26
CA ARG A 224 9.41 11.67 7.51
C ARG A 224 8.53 11.39 8.73
N HIS A 225 7.28 11.82 8.71
CA HIS A 225 6.33 11.61 9.79
C HIS A 225 5.97 10.14 9.97
N LEU A 226 5.77 9.44 8.85
CA LEU A 226 5.44 8.01 8.84
C LEU A 226 6.60 7.15 9.32
N THR A 227 7.83 7.48 8.94
CA THR A 227 9.04 6.75 9.39
C THR A 227 9.53 7.17 10.77
N GLY A 228 9.15 8.38 11.24
CA GLY A 228 9.62 8.95 12.49
C GLY A 228 11.07 9.41 12.46
N LEU A 229 11.62 9.73 11.28
CA LEU A 229 12.95 10.25 11.12
C LEU A 229 13.00 11.75 11.47
N GLU A 230 14.14 12.19 12.04
CA GLU A 230 14.41 13.60 12.29
C GLU A 230 14.53 14.38 10.97
N PRO A 231 14.22 15.69 10.97
CA PRO A 231 14.50 16.57 9.83
C PRO A 231 15.98 16.55 9.50
N GLY A 232 16.33 16.16 8.26
CA GLY A 232 17.72 16.08 7.78
C GLY A 232 17.99 17.01 6.63
#